data_a81e59fcb105070f75f2d37857c5a2f0
#
_entry.id   a81e59fcb105070f75f2d37857c5a2f0
#
_cell.length_a   1.000
_cell.length_b   1.000
_cell.length_c   1.000
_cell.angle_alpha   90.00
_cell.angle_beta   90.00
_cell.angle_gamma   90.00
#
_symmetry.space_group_name_H-M   'P 1'
#
loop_
_entity.id
_entity.type
_entity.pdbx_description
1 polymer ?
#
loop_
_entity_poly.entity_id
_entity_poly.type
_entity_poly.pdbx_seq_one_letter_code
_entity_poly.pdbx_strand_id
1 'polypeptide(L)'
;MTVHYLNGKDSGLFKPLSISNGNITLEHRVVHAPLTRNRGEPLNPTSTPDQPNRIWIPGDAVVEYYSQRATKGGLIISEGIPPSLE
;
A
#
# COMPACT_ATOMS: atom_id res chain seq x y z
N MET A 1 -12.63 26.54 -23.32
CA MET A 1 -12.50 25.08 -23.28
C MET A 1 -13.62 24.51 -22.45
N THR A 2 -14.32 23.55 -22.99
CA THR A 2 -15.40 22.90 -22.26
C THR A 2 -14.82 21.80 -21.38
N VAL A 3 -15.14 21.86 -20.09
CA VAL A 3 -14.70 20.82 -19.15
C VAL A 3 -15.84 19.82 -19.01
N HIS A 4 -15.54 18.57 -19.29
CA HIS A 4 -16.49 17.49 -19.13
C HIS A 4 -16.18 16.73 -17.85
N TYR A 5 -17.15 16.72 -16.93
CA TYR A 5 -17.02 15.93 -15.71
C TYR A 5 -17.63 14.56 -15.97
N LEU A 6 -16.76 13.55 -16.01
CA LEU A 6 -17.22 12.18 -16.14
C LEU A 6 -17.84 11.73 -14.83
N ASN A 7 -19.00 11.08 -14.93
CA ASN A 7 -19.52 10.32 -13.79
C ASN A 7 -18.51 9.22 -13.44
N GLY A 8 -18.32 8.95 -12.16
CA GLY A 8 -17.42 7.89 -11.72
C GLY A 8 -17.68 6.56 -12.42
N LYS A 9 -18.94 6.25 -12.74
CA LYS A 9 -19.32 5.03 -13.44
C LYS A 9 -18.80 4.99 -14.87
N ASP A 10 -18.61 6.14 -15.50
CA ASP A 10 -18.16 6.24 -16.89
C ASP A 10 -16.64 6.39 -16.99
N SER A 11 -15.96 6.58 -15.85
CA SER A 11 -14.52 6.68 -15.81
C SER A 11 -13.87 5.32 -16.02
N GLY A 12 -12.79 5.27 -16.82
CA GLY A 12 -11.99 4.05 -16.96
C GLY A 12 -11.38 3.56 -15.67
N LEU A 13 -11.25 4.43 -14.66
CA LEU A 13 -10.69 4.08 -13.35
C LEU A 13 -11.53 3.05 -12.60
N PHE A 14 -12.84 3.02 -12.84
CA PHE A 14 -13.74 2.11 -12.13
C PHE A 14 -14.16 0.90 -12.95
N LYS A 15 -13.45 0.65 -14.05
CA LYS A 15 -13.67 -0.55 -14.85
C LYS A 15 -12.77 -1.67 -14.38
N PRO A 16 -13.23 -2.93 -14.45
CA PRO A 16 -12.39 -4.06 -14.09
C PRO A 16 -11.13 -4.15 -14.95
N LEU A 17 -10.07 -4.69 -14.38
CA LEU A 17 -8.82 -4.96 -15.07
C LEU A 17 -8.35 -6.36 -14.74
N SER A 18 -8.09 -7.15 -15.78
CA SER A 18 -7.50 -8.48 -15.63
C SER A 18 -5.99 -8.37 -15.85
N ILE A 19 -5.22 -8.94 -14.92
CA ILE A 19 -3.75 -8.95 -14.98
C ILE A 19 -3.27 -10.38 -14.77
N SER A 20 -1.98 -10.62 -15.00
CA SER A 20 -1.34 -11.94 -14.83
C SER A 20 -2.04 -13.01 -15.65
N ASN A 21 -2.27 -12.73 -16.95
CA ASN A 21 -2.93 -13.65 -17.89
C ASN A 21 -4.32 -14.11 -17.41
N GLY A 22 -5.04 -13.21 -16.72
CA GLY A 22 -6.38 -13.51 -16.23
C GLY A 22 -6.42 -14.16 -14.86
N ASN A 23 -5.26 -14.39 -14.22
CA ASN A 23 -5.24 -15.00 -12.89
C ASN A 23 -5.72 -14.07 -11.80
N ILE A 24 -5.60 -12.76 -12.01
CA ILE A 24 -6.03 -11.74 -11.06
C ILE A 24 -6.96 -10.76 -11.77
N THR A 25 -8.15 -10.57 -11.21
CA THR A 25 -9.09 -9.57 -11.72
C THR A 25 -9.33 -8.52 -10.66
N LEU A 26 -9.01 -7.26 -10.99
CA LEU A 26 -9.28 -6.13 -10.13
C LEU A 26 -10.62 -5.53 -10.50
N GLU A 27 -11.38 -5.09 -9.50
CA GLU A 27 -12.69 -4.47 -9.74
C GLU A 27 -12.58 -3.01 -10.18
N HIS A 28 -11.45 -2.37 -9.90
CA HIS A 28 -11.18 -1.01 -10.35
C HIS A 28 -9.68 -0.83 -10.60
N ARG A 29 -9.32 0.29 -11.20
CA ARG A 29 -7.94 0.55 -11.66
C ARG A 29 -7.20 1.58 -10.81
N VAL A 30 -7.72 1.92 -9.64
CA VAL A 30 -7.01 2.78 -8.71
C VAL A 30 -6.11 1.90 -7.85
N VAL A 31 -4.82 2.16 -7.89
CA VAL A 31 -3.80 1.37 -7.16
C VAL A 31 -3.15 2.27 -6.11
N HIS A 32 -3.05 1.77 -4.88
CA HIS A 32 -2.29 2.44 -3.85
C HIS A 32 -0.80 2.21 -4.10
N ALA A 33 -0.08 3.28 -4.36
CA ALA A 33 1.33 3.22 -4.69
C ALA A 33 2.20 2.88 -3.47
N PRO A 34 3.41 2.33 -3.67
CA PRO A 34 4.32 2.00 -2.56
C PRO A 34 4.95 3.27 -1.99
N LEU A 35 4.39 3.77 -0.91
CA LEU A 35 4.84 4.99 -0.25
C LEU A 35 5.39 4.65 1.12
N THR A 36 6.66 4.95 1.36
CA THR A 36 7.27 4.75 2.68
C THR A 36 6.66 5.71 3.69
N ARG A 37 5.99 5.17 4.71
CA ARG A 37 5.27 5.98 5.70
C ARG A 37 6.02 6.19 6.99
N ASN A 38 7.09 5.43 7.24
CA ASN A 38 7.90 5.50 8.46
C ASN A 38 7.06 5.28 9.73
N ARG A 39 6.17 4.31 9.68
CA ARG A 39 5.28 3.97 10.81
C ARG A 39 5.52 2.56 11.34
N GLY A 40 6.62 1.93 10.92
CA GLY A 40 7.02 0.63 11.44
C GLY A 40 7.43 0.71 12.90
N GLU A 41 7.45 -0.43 13.56
CA GLU A 41 7.91 -0.56 14.92
C GLU A 41 9.39 -0.96 14.93
N PRO A 42 10.19 -0.38 15.84
CA PRO A 42 11.60 -0.76 15.92
C PRO A 42 11.74 -2.22 16.39
N LEU A 43 12.58 -2.98 15.70
CA LEU A 43 12.90 -4.34 16.13
C LEU A 43 13.65 -4.32 17.48
N ASN A 44 14.45 -3.28 17.70
CA ASN A 44 15.15 -3.06 18.98
C ASN A 44 14.61 -1.79 19.65
N PRO A 45 13.51 -1.89 20.43
CA PRO A 45 12.89 -0.71 21.05
C PRO A 45 13.74 -0.10 22.16
N THR A 46 14.75 -0.82 22.65
CA THR A 46 15.65 -0.32 23.69
C THR A 46 17.00 0.08 23.11
N SER A 47 17.00 0.59 21.88
CA SER A 47 18.22 0.98 21.19
C SER A 47 18.95 2.11 21.94
N THR A 48 20.30 2.04 21.88
CA THR A 48 21.20 3.03 22.45
C THR A 48 22.11 3.58 21.35
N PRO A 49 22.85 4.67 21.59
CA PRO A 49 23.82 5.15 20.62
C PRO A 49 24.85 4.10 20.20
N ASP A 50 25.18 3.18 21.10
CA ASP A 50 26.12 2.09 20.81
C ASP A 50 25.47 0.94 20.04
N GLN A 51 24.16 0.74 20.23
CA GLN A 51 23.39 -0.30 19.57
C GLN A 51 22.10 0.30 19.02
N PRO A 52 22.19 1.12 17.96
CA PRO A 52 21.00 1.75 17.40
C PRO A 52 20.10 0.73 16.71
N ASN A 53 18.79 1.00 16.77
CA ASN A 53 17.85 0.23 15.96
C ASN A 53 18.06 0.54 14.48
N ARG A 54 18.26 -0.51 13.67
CA ARG A 54 18.44 -0.39 12.22
C ARG A 54 17.34 -1.07 11.42
N ILE A 55 16.45 -1.77 12.09
CA ILE A 55 15.39 -2.54 11.43
C ILE A 55 14.06 -2.14 12.01
N TRP A 56 13.11 -1.85 11.11
CA TRP A 56 11.75 -1.47 11.44
C TRP A 56 10.82 -2.54 10.85
N ILE A 57 9.89 -3.00 11.64
CA ILE A 57 8.95 -4.04 11.22
C ILE A 57 7.54 -3.50 11.17
N PRO A 58 6.66 -4.07 10.32
CA PRO A 58 5.25 -3.70 10.32
C PRO A 58 4.60 -4.03 11.66
N GLY A 59 3.89 -3.05 12.23
CA GLY A 59 3.14 -3.23 13.46
C GLY A 59 1.69 -2.80 13.27
N ASP A 60 1.01 -2.55 14.39
CA ASP A 60 -0.42 -2.24 14.36
C ASP A 60 -0.73 -0.98 13.57
N ALA A 61 0.12 0.05 13.64
CA ALA A 61 -0.08 1.29 12.89
C ALA A 61 -0.02 1.05 11.39
N VAL A 62 0.86 0.16 10.93
CA VAL A 62 0.96 -0.19 9.51
C VAL A 62 -0.28 -0.96 9.06
N VAL A 63 -0.74 -1.91 9.88
CA VAL A 63 -1.95 -2.67 9.59
C VAL A 63 -3.15 -1.73 9.46
N GLU A 64 -3.30 -0.81 10.39
CA GLU A 64 -4.38 0.17 10.35
C GLU A 64 -4.32 1.04 9.11
N TYR A 65 -3.13 1.54 8.77
CA TYR A 65 -2.94 2.39 7.61
C TYR A 65 -3.43 1.72 6.31
N TYR A 66 -3.01 0.48 6.08
CA TYR A 66 -3.42 -0.24 4.88
C TYR A 66 -4.87 -0.69 4.93
N SER A 67 -5.38 -1.04 6.11
CA SER A 67 -6.79 -1.42 6.27
C SER A 67 -7.73 -0.27 5.93
N GLN A 68 -7.37 0.95 6.32
CA GLN A 68 -8.17 2.14 6.02
C GLN A 68 -8.22 2.45 4.52
N ARG A 69 -7.22 2.02 3.77
CA ARG A 69 -7.08 2.32 2.34
C ARG A 69 -7.44 1.15 1.45
N ALA A 70 -7.69 0.00 2.02
CA ALA A 70 -8.11 -1.16 1.26
C ALA A 70 -9.53 -0.98 0.75
N THR A 71 -9.76 -1.37 -0.49
CA THR A 71 -11.07 -1.37 -1.11
C THR A 71 -11.37 -2.73 -1.70
N LYS A 72 -12.64 -3.06 -1.84
CA LYS A 72 -13.04 -4.32 -2.44
C LYS A 72 -12.52 -4.40 -3.88
N GLY A 73 -11.78 -5.46 -4.16
CA GLY A 73 -11.25 -5.69 -5.50
C GLY A 73 -10.13 -4.75 -5.93
N GLY A 74 -9.59 -3.96 -5.01
CA GLY A 74 -8.48 -3.05 -5.31
C GLY A 74 -7.12 -3.68 -5.09
N LEU A 75 -6.08 -2.94 -5.47
CA LEU A 75 -4.69 -3.36 -5.30
C LEU A 75 -3.92 -2.35 -4.47
N ILE A 76 -3.21 -2.84 -3.47
CA ILE A 76 -2.28 -2.05 -2.68
C ILE A 76 -0.89 -2.63 -2.84
N ILE A 77 0.08 -1.75 -3.13
CA ILE A 77 1.49 -2.13 -3.12
C ILE A 77 2.09 -1.53 -1.86
N SER A 78 2.65 -2.38 -1.00
CA SER A 78 3.20 -1.92 0.28
C SER A 78 4.50 -1.16 0.09
N GLU A 79 4.86 -0.39 1.10
CA GLU A 79 6.18 0.20 1.20
C GLU A 79 7.26 -0.89 1.32
N GLY A 80 8.53 -0.49 1.17
CA GLY A 80 9.65 -1.42 1.33
C GLY A 80 9.65 -2.03 2.72
N ILE A 81 9.79 -3.35 2.77
CA ILE A 81 9.85 -4.11 4.02
C ILE A 81 11.12 -4.95 3.94
N PRO A 82 11.99 -4.91 4.99
CA PRO A 82 13.20 -5.71 4.97
C PRO A 82 12.85 -7.21 4.92
N PRO A 83 13.44 -7.96 3.96
CA PRO A 83 13.11 -9.37 3.81
C PRO A 83 13.77 -10.28 4.83
N SER A 84 14.72 -9.75 5.60
CA SER A 84 15.44 -10.52 6.64
C SER A 84 15.87 -9.58 7.74
N LEU A 85 16.38 -10.18 8.85
CA LEU A 85 16.89 -9.44 10.00
C LEU A 85 18.35 -8.99 9.81
N GLU A 86 18.94 -9.30 8.69
CA GLU A 86 20.33 -8.92 8.40
C GLU A 86 20.44 -7.55 7.77
#